data_c7a89e42511d5f6ee753515b2964bf71
#
_entry.id   c7a89e42511d5f6ee753515b2964bf71
#
_cell.length_a   1.000
_cell.length_b   1.000
_cell.length_c   1.000
_cell.angle_alpha   90.00
_cell.angle_beta   90.00
_cell.angle_gamma   90.00
#
_symmetry.space_group_name_H-M   'P 1'
#
loop_
_entity.id
_entity.type
_entity.pdbx_description
1 polymer ?
#
loop_
_entity_poly.entity_id
_entity_poly.type
_entity_poly.pdbx_seq_one_letter_code
_entity_poly.pdbx_strand_id
1 'polypeptide(L)'
;MNNIVIMINPLAKELNDTLSGSVVDALMSDLGKRLYFPNGIISQGGEAATDAYLANGTIGMAVANGSPIELDSYKKNMPNFNSRETVAYAKTAGHPDLRKLWKEKIIEKNPSLKNKNFSLPIMVPGLTAVLSYVADLFVDVEKPLLAPNPCWDNYELIAAARRGAEFHQFQCFDKNGFSLSSLEISMKKKKKKYG
;
A
#
# COMPACT_ATOMS: atom_id res chain seq x y z
N MET A 1 11.39 28.38 10.47
CA MET A 1 10.77 27.07 10.29
C MET A 1 9.27 27.30 10.20
N ASN A 2 8.69 27.15 9.02
CA ASN A 2 7.24 27.29 8.88
C ASN A 2 6.60 26.06 9.55
N ASN A 3 5.84 26.27 10.61
CA ASN A 3 5.01 25.24 11.20
C ASN A 3 3.94 24.83 10.16
N ILE A 4 4.19 23.77 9.44
CA ILE A 4 3.18 23.15 8.57
C ILE A 4 2.15 22.55 9.53
N VAL A 5 0.99 23.16 9.62
CA VAL A 5 -0.14 22.61 10.36
C VAL A 5 -0.67 21.41 9.55
N ILE A 6 -0.28 20.22 9.93
CA ILE A 6 -0.85 18.98 9.35
C ILE A 6 -2.29 18.90 9.86
N MET A 7 -3.26 18.98 8.97
CA MET A 7 -4.67 18.78 9.33
C MET A 7 -4.89 17.33 9.77
N ILE A 8 -5.35 17.14 10.99
CA ILE A 8 -5.70 15.82 11.52
C ILE A 8 -7.04 15.41 10.91
N ASN A 9 -7.09 14.19 10.36
CA ASN A 9 -8.32 13.62 9.83
C ASN A 9 -9.41 13.56 10.93
N PRO A 10 -10.70 13.84 10.64
CA PRO A 10 -11.78 13.79 11.62
C PRO A 10 -11.88 12.46 12.38
N LEU A 11 -11.64 11.32 11.72
CA LEU A 11 -11.62 10.01 12.36
C LEU A 11 -10.47 9.85 13.36
N ALA A 12 -9.28 10.38 13.02
CA ALA A 12 -8.16 10.41 13.96
C ALA A 12 -8.45 11.31 15.17
N LYS A 13 -9.14 12.45 14.93
CA LYS A 13 -9.54 13.34 16.02
C LYS A 13 -10.51 12.64 16.98
N GLU A 14 -11.52 11.95 16.48
CA GLU A 14 -12.48 11.19 17.29
C GLU A 14 -11.78 10.14 18.18
N LEU A 15 -10.81 9.41 17.63
CA LEU A 15 -10.00 8.47 18.39
C LEU A 15 -9.19 9.15 19.48
N ASN A 16 -8.56 10.29 19.18
CA ASN A 16 -7.79 11.08 20.15
C ASN A 16 -8.70 11.64 21.27
N ASP A 17 -9.88 12.13 20.92
CA ASP A 17 -10.85 12.63 21.90
C ASP A 17 -11.28 11.51 22.87
N THR A 18 -11.46 10.27 22.38
CA THR A 18 -11.77 9.08 23.19
C THR A 18 -10.63 8.73 24.16
N LEU A 19 -9.38 8.93 23.75
CA LEU A 19 -8.19 8.64 24.56
C LEU A 19 -7.78 9.78 25.50
N SER A 20 -8.36 10.96 25.33
CA SER A 20 -7.97 12.19 26.00
C SER A 20 -7.87 12.04 27.53
N GLY A 21 -6.79 12.52 28.11
CA GLY A 21 -6.50 12.43 29.54
C GLY A 21 -6.04 11.07 30.04
N SER A 22 -5.91 10.07 29.15
CA SER A 22 -5.35 8.77 29.49
C SER A 22 -3.82 8.75 29.43
N VAL A 23 -3.21 7.73 30.06
CA VAL A 23 -1.75 7.47 29.93
C VAL A 23 -1.38 7.17 28.47
N VAL A 24 -2.27 6.53 27.71
CA VAL A 24 -2.06 6.22 26.29
C VAL A 24 -1.94 7.49 25.48
N ASP A 25 -2.83 8.48 25.69
CA ASP A 25 -2.76 9.78 25.03
C ASP A 25 -1.44 10.51 25.32
N ALA A 26 -0.99 10.49 26.58
CA ALA A 26 0.26 11.11 26.99
C ALA A 26 1.52 10.47 26.35
N LEU A 27 1.47 9.17 26.04
CA LEU A 27 2.58 8.42 25.46
C LEU A 27 2.54 8.35 23.92
N MET A 28 1.41 8.71 23.30
CA MET A 28 1.28 8.64 21.85
C MET A 28 2.19 9.65 21.14
N SER A 29 2.88 9.16 20.10
CA SER A 29 3.63 10.00 19.17
C SER A 29 2.71 10.83 18.28
N ASP A 30 3.25 11.88 17.64
CA ASP A 30 2.51 12.65 16.63
C ASP A 30 2.00 11.80 15.47
N LEU A 31 2.77 10.78 15.07
CA LEU A 31 2.30 9.80 14.08
C LEU A 31 1.10 9.02 14.63
N GLY A 32 1.18 8.51 15.84
CA GLY A 32 0.07 7.78 16.49
C GLY A 32 -1.21 8.60 16.52
N LYS A 33 -1.10 9.89 16.85
CA LYS A 33 -2.23 10.84 16.87
C LYS A 33 -2.83 11.16 15.49
N ARG A 34 -2.09 10.91 14.40
CA ARG A 34 -2.59 11.10 13.03
C ARG A 34 -3.21 9.84 12.41
N LEU A 35 -2.90 8.66 12.96
CA LEU A 35 -3.42 7.41 12.44
C LEU A 35 -4.92 7.24 12.74
N TYR A 36 -5.64 6.68 11.81
CA TYR A 36 -7.06 6.33 11.92
C TYR A 36 -7.36 5.10 11.10
N PHE A 37 -8.49 4.44 11.37
CA PHE A 37 -9.00 3.37 10.53
C PHE A 37 -10.03 3.95 9.55
N PRO A 38 -9.78 3.92 8.24
CA PRO A 38 -10.72 4.49 7.28
C PRO A 38 -11.99 3.65 7.19
N ASN A 39 -13.14 4.32 7.00
CA ASN A 39 -14.41 3.67 6.66
C ASN A 39 -14.42 3.26 5.18
N GLY A 40 -13.46 2.38 4.82
CA GLY A 40 -13.22 1.92 3.47
C GLY A 40 -13.71 0.50 3.22
N ILE A 41 -13.09 -0.15 2.22
CA ILE A 41 -13.50 -1.46 1.73
C ILE A 41 -13.54 -2.56 2.82
N ILE A 42 -12.73 -2.46 3.87
CA ILE A 42 -12.69 -3.46 4.95
C ILE A 42 -13.95 -3.38 5.81
N SER A 43 -14.38 -2.17 6.22
CA SER A 43 -15.64 -1.99 6.94
C SER A 43 -16.85 -2.35 6.08
N GLN A 44 -16.87 -1.90 4.83
CA GLN A 44 -17.88 -2.29 3.84
C GLN A 44 -17.93 -3.80 3.62
N GLY A 45 -16.78 -4.48 3.66
CA GLY A 45 -16.69 -5.93 3.58
C GLY A 45 -17.36 -6.64 4.76
N GLY A 46 -17.25 -6.09 5.96
CA GLY A 46 -17.95 -6.57 7.15
C GLY A 46 -19.47 -6.45 7.03
N GLU A 47 -19.96 -5.30 6.60
CA GLU A 47 -21.40 -5.05 6.33
C GLU A 47 -21.91 -5.98 5.23
N ALA A 48 -21.22 -6.06 4.11
CA ALA A 48 -21.60 -6.92 2.99
C ALA A 48 -21.59 -8.42 3.33
N ALA A 49 -20.76 -8.86 4.26
CA ALA A 49 -20.76 -10.25 4.71
C ALA A 49 -22.09 -10.64 5.38
N THR A 50 -22.79 -9.67 5.97
CA THR A 50 -24.08 -9.86 6.65
C THR A 50 -25.26 -9.59 5.70
N ASP A 51 -25.18 -8.52 4.90
CA ASP A 51 -26.32 -7.92 4.23
C ASP A 51 -26.37 -8.20 2.72
N ALA A 52 -25.27 -8.67 2.11
CA ALA A 52 -25.25 -8.98 0.69
C ALA A 52 -26.03 -10.27 0.38
N TYR A 53 -27.14 -10.17 -0.34
CA TYR A 53 -28.02 -11.29 -0.68
C TYR A 53 -27.80 -11.91 -2.07
N LEU A 54 -27.15 -11.21 -2.98
CA LEU A 54 -26.82 -11.74 -4.32
C LEU A 54 -25.33 -12.11 -4.43
N ALA A 55 -24.45 -11.18 -4.13
CA ALA A 55 -23.02 -11.37 -4.21
C ALA A 55 -22.29 -10.33 -3.34
N ASN A 56 -21.21 -10.74 -2.70
CA ASN A 56 -20.29 -9.83 -2.01
C ASN A 56 -19.07 -9.57 -2.91
N GLY A 57 -18.98 -8.37 -3.47
CA GLY A 57 -17.86 -7.92 -4.31
C GLY A 57 -16.85 -7.02 -3.61
N THR A 58 -16.92 -6.90 -2.28
CA THR A 58 -16.06 -5.98 -1.52
C THR A 58 -14.65 -6.51 -1.24
N ILE A 59 -14.44 -7.83 -1.32
CA ILE A 59 -13.15 -8.47 -1.06
C ILE A 59 -12.61 -9.05 -2.36
N GLY A 60 -11.41 -8.59 -2.75
CA GLY A 60 -10.71 -9.04 -3.96
C GLY A 60 -10.01 -10.40 -3.80
N MET A 61 -10.68 -11.39 -3.22
CA MET A 61 -10.20 -12.74 -3.09
C MET A 61 -10.78 -13.62 -4.21
N ALA A 62 -9.91 -14.35 -4.93
CA ALA A 62 -10.36 -15.27 -5.95
C ALA A 62 -11.04 -16.50 -5.30
N VAL A 63 -12.30 -16.75 -5.67
CA VAL A 63 -13.13 -17.82 -5.10
C VAL A 63 -13.69 -18.69 -6.22
N ALA A 64 -13.69 -20.01 -6.03
CA ALA A 64 -14.39 -20.97 -6.87
C ALA A 64 -15.13 -22.00 -6.00
N ASN A 65 -16.37 -22.31 -6.38
CA ASN A 65 -17.21 -23.27 -5.64
C ASN A 65 -17.34 -22.95 -4.13
N GLY A 66 -17.45 -21.68 -3.78
CA GLY A 66 -17.60 -21.22 -2.40
C GLY A 66 -16.32 -21.24 -1.54
N SER A 67 -15.18 -21.57 -2.13
CA SER A 67 -13.89 -21.63 -1.42
C SER A 67 -12.82 -20.79 -2.10
N PRO A 68 -11.84 -20.24 -1.36
CA PRO A 68 -10.69 -19.56 -1.96
C PRO A 68 -9.95 -20.48 -2.93
N ILE A 69 -9.55 -19.92 -4.08
CA ILE A 69 -8.75 -20.66 -5.06
C ILE A 69 -7.34 -20.86 -4.49
N GLU A 70 -6.93 -22.11 -4.45
CA GLU A 70 -5.59 -22.51 -4.05
C GLU A 70 -4.83 -23.11 -5.25
N LEU A 71 -3.57 -22.72 -5.43
CA LEU A 71 -2.73 -23.30 -6.46
C LEU A 71 -2.25 -24.70 -6.02
N ASP A 72 -2.47 -25.71 -6.85
CA ASP A 72 -1.97 -27.07 -6.59
C ASP A 72 -0.47 -27.12 -6.36
N SER A 73 0.29 -26.29 -7.07
CA SER A 73 1.73 -26.15 -6.89
C SER A 73 2.10 -25.65 -5.48
N TYR A 74 1.27 -24.82 -4.87
CA TYR A 74 1.50 -24.35 -3.49
C TYR A 74 1.36 -25.51 -2.51
N LYS A 75 0.29 -26.29 -2.59
CA LYS A 75 0.09 -27.50 -1.76
C LYS A 75 1.21 -28.51 -1.91
N LYS A 76 1.56 -28.82 -3.16
CA LYS A 76 2.60 -29.82 -3.47
C LYS A 76 3.99 -29.42 -3.00
N ASN A 77 4.25 -28.13 -2.91
CA ASN A 77 5.54 -27.57 -2.49
C ASN A 77 5.49 -26.95 -1.08
N MET A 78 4.42 -27.20 -0.29
CA MET A 78 4.44 -26.90 1.15
C MET A 78 5.57 -27.69 1.78
N PRO A 79 6.65 -27.05 2.20
CA PRO A 79 7.88 -27.74 2.46
C PRO A 79 7.87 -28.44 3.81
N ASN A 80 8.48 -29.59 3.85
CA ASN A 80 8.92 -30.22 5.08
C ASN A 80 10.32 -29.71 5.41
N PHE A 81 10.41 -28.49 5.91
CA PHE A 81 11.68 -27.83 6.21
C PHE A 81 12.39 -28.48 7.40
N ASN A 82 13.71 -28.63 7.32
CA ASN A 82 14.50 -29.00 8.48
C ASN A 82 14.68 -27.79 9.44
N SER A 83 15.17 -28.03 10.64
CA SER A 83 15.30 -26.98 11.66
C SER A 83 16.18 -25.80 11.24
N ARG A 84 17.21 -26.03 10.44
CA ARG A 84 18.07 -24.94 9.94
C ARG A 84 17.32 -24.02 8.97
N GLU A 85 16.45 -24.59 8.15
CA GLU A 85 15.64 -23.83 7.19
C GLU A 85 14.48 -23.08 7.88
N THR A 86 13.98 -23.62 9.01
CA THR A 86 12.82 -23.08 9.71
C THR A 86 13.17 -22.00 10.73
N VAL A 87 14.25 -22.21 11.51
CA VAL A 87 14.54 -21.37 12.70
C VAL A 87 15.81 -20.52 12.56
N ALA A 88 16.59 -20.68 11.49
CA ALA A 88 17.74 -19.82 11.26
C ALA A 88 17.31 -18.40 10.87
N TYR A 89 18.17 -17.42 11.15
CA TYR A 89 17.92 -16.03 10.72
C TYR A 89 17.75 -15.95 9.21
N ALA A 90 16.66 -15.33 8.77
CA ALA A 90 16.45 -14.99 7.38
C ALA A 90 17.51 -13.98 6.89
N LYS A 91 17.89 -14.10 5.61
CA LYS A 91 18.77 -13.10 4.98
C LYS A 91 18.07 -11.76 4.88
N THR A 92 18.73 -10.68 5.25
CA THR A 92 18.15 -9.32 5.32
C THR A 92 17.44 -8.89 4.03
N ALA A 93 17.99 -9.22 2.86
CA ALA A 93 17.39 -8.88 1.57
C ALA A 93 16.46 -9.98 1.00
N GLY A 94 16.29 -11.09 1.71
CA GLY A 94 15.57 -12.28 1.26
C GLY A 94 16.46 -13.38 0.70
N HIS A 95 15.88 -14.55 0.43
CA HIS A 95 16.60 -15.72 -0.06
C HIS A 95 17.30 -15.44 -1.40
N PRO A 96 18.60 -15.68 -1.56
CA PRO A 96 19.35 -15.30 -2.77
C PRO A 96 18.79 -15.90 -4.05
N ASP A 97 18.43 -17.17 -4.05
CA ASP A 97 17.95 -17.86 -5.24
C ASP A 97 16.54 -17.38 -5.63
N LEU A 98 15.67 -17.13 -4.65
CA LEU A 98 14.36 -16.50 -4.90
C LEU A 98 14.53 -15.13 -5.55
N ARG A 99 15.46 -14.32 -5.07
CA ARG A 99 15.73 -12.98 -5.63
C ARG A 99 16.23 -13.04 -7.07
N LYS A 100 17.10 -14.02 -7.40
CA LYS A 100 17.59 -14.25 -8.77
C LYS A 100 16.44 -14.68 -9.69
N LEU A 101 15.69 -15.71 -9.29
CA LEU A 101 14.55 -16.21 -10.03
C LEU A 101 13.50 -15.12 -10.27
N TRP A 102 13.24 -14.30 -9.24
CA TRP A 102 12.28 -13.21 -9.36
C TRP A 102 12.75 -12.14 -10.36
N LYS A 103 14.04 -11.81 -10.37
CA LYS A 103 14.62 -10.91 -11.39
C LYS A 103 14.43 -11.47 -12.81
N GLU A 104 14.68 -12.75 -13.02
CA GLU A 104 14.44 -13.43 -14.30
C GLU A 104 12.96 -13.33 -14.72
N LYS A 105 12.04 -13.58 -13.78
CA LYS A 105 10.59 -13.45 -14.03
C LYS A 105 10.15 -12.01 -14.31
N ILE A 106 10.76 -11.02 -13.69
CA ILE A 106 10.51 -9.59 -14.00
C ILE A 106 10.91 -9.31 -15.46
N ILE A 107 12.08 -9.76 -15.89
CA ILE A 107 12.57 -9.57 -17.26
C ILE A 107 11.70 -10.33 -18.27
N GLU A 108 11.31 -11.57 -17.97
CA GLU A 108 10.43 -12.40 -18.80
C GLU A 108 9.08 -11.70 -19.05
N LYS A 109 8.47 -11.16 -18.01
CA LYS A 109 7.18 -10.46 -18.08
C LYS A 109 7.27 -9.04 -18.66
N ASN A 110 8.44 -8.44 -18.62
CA ASN A 110 8.68 -7.07 -19.09
C ASN A 110 9.88 -7.04 -20.05
N PRO A 111 9.71 -7.43 -21.33
CA PRO A 111 10.82 -7.55 -22.30
C PRO A 111 11.64 -6.28 -22.47
N SER A 112 11.06 -5.10 -22.21
CA SER A 112 11.75 -3.81 -22.23
C SER A 112 12.90 -3.69 -21.21
N LEU A 113 12.93 -4.56 -20.20
CA LEU A 113 13.97 -4.60 -19.17
C LEU A 113 15.16 -5.50 -19.53
N LYS A 114 15.08 -6.27 -20.63
CA LYS A 114 16.10 -7.28 -21.00
C LYS A 114 17.54 -6.73 -21.05
N ASN A 115 17.70 -5.49 -21.49
CA ASN A 115 19.00 -4.83 -21.60
C ASN A 115 19.21 -3.71 -20.57
N LYS A 116 18.41 -3.69 -19.49
CA LYS A 116 18.54 -2.71 -18.42
C LYS A 116 19.32 -3.29 -17.25
N ASN A 117 20.21 -2.47 -16.70
CA ASN A 117 20.94 -2.82 -15.49
C ASN A 117 20.11 -2.38 -14.25
N PHE A 118 19.75 -3.34 -13.41
CA PHE A 118 19.09 -3.08 -12.13
C PHE A 118 19.46 -4.16 -11.11
N SER A 119 19.35 -3.83 -9.83
CA SER A 119 19.72 -4.71 -8.73
C SER A 119 18.82 -5.95 -8.63
N LEU A 120 19.20 -6.91 -7.80
CA LEU A 120 18.29 -7.96 -7.37
C LEU A 120 17.16 -7.35 -6.52
N PRO A 121 15.92 -7.82 -6.66
CA PRO A 121 14.81 -7.36 -5.81
C PRO A 121 15.04 -7.71 -4.35
N ILE A 122 14.48 -6.91 -3.45
CA ILE A 122 14.45 -7.15 -2.00
C ILE A 122 13.10 -7.80 -1.68
N MET A 123 13.13 -8.86 -0.87
CA MET A 123 11.92 -9.51 -0.38
C MET A 123 11.40 -8.81 0.88
N VAL A 124 10.14 -8.49 0.91
CA VAL A 124 9.47 -7.80 2.02
C VAL A 124 8.12 -8.47 2.33
N PRO A 125 7.61 -8.37 3.56
CA PRO A 125 6.37 -9.02 3.96
C PRO A 125 5.15 -8.24 3.44
N GLY A 126 4.69 -8.56 2.23
CA GLY A 126 3.45 -8.04 1.67
C GLY A 126 3.55 -6.67 1.01
N LEU A 127 2.54 -6.35 0.20
CA LEU A 127 2.51 -5.16 -0.64
C LEU A 127 2.39 -3.86 0.18
N THR A 128 1.58 -3.86 1.23
CA THR A 128 1.42 -2.68 2.10
C THR A 128 2.73 -2.26 2.77
N ALA A 129 3.54 -3.23 3.22
CA ALA A 129 4.85 -2.96 3.79
C ALA A 129 5.80 -2.34 2.75
N VAL A 130 5.82 -2.87 1.50
CA VAL A 130 6.62 -2.28 0.41
C VAL A 130 6.24 -0.83 0.17
N LEU A 131 4.94 -0.55 0.02
CA LEU A 131 4.45 0.80 -0.25
C LEU A 131 4.78 1.77 0.90
N SER A 132 4.72 1.30 2.15
CA SER A 132 5.12 2.09 3.31
C SER A 132 6.63 2.41 3.28
N TYR A 133 7.48 1.44 2.95
CA TYR A 133 8.93 1.66 2.82
C TYR A 133 9.27 2.61 1.65
N VAL A 134 8.59 2.46 0.51
CA VAL A 134 8.75 3.38 -0.63
C VAL A 134 8.35 4.81 -0.23
N ALA A 135 7.25 4.96 0.50
CA ALA A 135 6.83 6.26 0.99
C ALA A 135 7.81 6.84 2.02
N ASP A 136 8.36 6.01 2.92
CA ASP A 136 9.39 6.46 3.87
C ASP A 136 10.66 6.98 3.15
N LEU A 137 10.98 6.44 1.98
CA LEU A 137 12.15 6.83 1.19
C LEU A 137 11.91 8.02 0.26
N PHE A 138 10.69 8.19 -0.26
CA PHE A 138 10.45 9.11 -1.38
C PHE A 138 9.31 10.12 -1.17
N VAL A 139 8.54 10.01 -0.08
CA VAL A 139 7.39 10.87 0.19
C VAL A 139 7.60 11.68 1.45
N ASP A 140 7.44 13.00 1.37
CA ASP A 140 7.47 13.93 2.48
C ASP A 140 6.63 15.17 2.17
N VAL A 141 6.65 16.17 3.06
CA VAL A 141 5.86 17.41 2.92
C VAL A 141 6.15 18.19 1.63
N GLU A 142 7.35 18.05 1.07
CA GLU A 142 7.77 18.70 -0.17
C GLU A 142 7.65 17.77 -1.39
N LYS A 143 7.42 16.47 -1.17
CA LYS A 143 7.33 15.42 -2.18
C LYS A 143 6.02 14.67 -2.04
N PRO A 144 4.92 15.24 -2.53
CA PRO A 144 3.59 14.67 -2.41
C PRO A 144 3.42 13.38 -3.20
N LEU A 145 2.43 12.59 -2.83
CA LEU A 145 2.01 11.43 -3.60
C LEU A 145 0.89 11.81 -4.57
N LEU A 146 1.03 11.40 -5.83
CA LEU A 146 -0.01 11.47 -6.86
C LEU A 146 -0.49 10.06 -7.21
N ALA A 147 -1.77 9.79 -7.07
CA ALA A 147 -2.41 8.52 -7.37
C ALA A 147 -3.60 8.68 -8.33
N PRO A 148 -4.04 7.62 -9.03
CA PRO A 148 -5.27 7.67 -9.81
C PRO A 148 -6.50 7.81 -8.92
N ASN A 149 -7.61 8.29 -9.47
CA ASN A 149 -8.94 8.22 -8.88
C ASN A 149 -9.84 7.40 -9.84
N PRO A 150 -10.39 6.24 -9.42
CA PRO A 150 -10.31 5.64 -8.08
C PRO A 150 -8.95 5.00 -7.77
N CYS A 151 -8.63 4.87 -6.47
CA CYS A 151 -7.44 4.19 -5.98
C CYS A 151 -7.71 3.53 -4.62
N TRP A 152 -6.74 2.80 -4.13
CA TRP A 152 -6.78 2.17 -2.82
C TRP A 152 -6.65 3.19 -1.68
N ASP A 153 -7.54 3.12 -0.69
CA ASP A 153 -7.64 4.09 0.41
C ASP A 153 -6.35 4.23 1.23
N ASN A 154 -5.58 3.16 1.34
CA ASN A 154 -4.33 3.19 2.10
C ASN A 154 -3.24 4.10 1.49
N TYR A 155 -3.36 4.53 0.23
CA TYR A 155 -2.42 5.52 -0.31
C TYR A 155 -2.49 6.85 0.43
N GLU A 156 -3.68 7.29 0.81
CA GLU A 156 -3.85 8.49 1.62
C GLU A 156 -3.28 8.30 3.03
N LEU A 157 -3.54 7.15 3.69
CA LEU A 157 -2.96 6.83 4.99
C LEU A 157 -1.44 6.83 4.96
N ILE A 158 -0.84 6.23 3.93
CA ILE A 158 0.61 6.14 3.77
C ILE A 158 1.20 7.54 3.51
N ALA A 159 0.60 8.35 2.63
CA ALA A 159 1.13 9.67 2.30
C ALA A 159 0.81 10.70 3.38
N ALA A 160 -0.46 10.90 3.70
CA ALA A 160 -0.89 11.98 4.58
C ALA A 160 -0.68 11.64 6.06
N ALA A 161 -1.27 10.57 6.57
CA ALA A 161 -1.18 10.26 7.99
C ALA A 161 0.24 9.86 8.40
N ARG A 162 0.89 8.95 7.65
CA ARG A 162 2.23 8.46 8.00
C ARG A 162 3.33 9.47 7.72
N ARG A 163 3.32 10.11 6.52
CA ARG A 163 4.43 10.99 6.07
C ARG A 163 4.14 12.48 6.22
N GLY A 164 2.90 12.87 6.54
CA GLY A 164 2.49 14.27 6.60
C GLY A 164 2.53 14.97 5.25
N ALA A 165 2.52 14.21 4.16
CA ALA A 165 2.60 14.71 2.79
C ALA A 165 1.22 15.03 2.22
N GLU A 166 1.15 15.94 1.26
CA GLU A 166 -0.08 16.11 0.49
C GLU A 166 -0.35 14.86 -0.36
N PHE A 167 -1.60 14.40 -0.35
CA PHE A 167 -2.08 13.33 -1.21
C PHE A 167 -2.92 13.94 -2.34
N HIS A 168 -2.58 13.62 -3.57
CA HIS A 168 -3.26 14.15 -4.75
C HIS A 168 -3.76 13.02 -5.64
N GLN A 169 -4.88 13.27 -6.29
CA GLN A 169 -5.46 12.34 -7.23
C GLN A 169 -5.61 12.98 -8.61
N PHE A 170 -5.49 12.17 -9.67
CA PHE A 170 -5.86 12.54 -11.04
C PHE A 170 -7.00 11.66 -11.52
N GLN A 171 -7.84 12.17 -12.38
CA GLN A 171 -8.92 11.40 -12.98
C GLN A 171 -8.35 10.30 -13.87
N CYS A 172 -8.54 9.04 -13.45
CA CYS A 172 -7.94 7.89 -14.12
C CYS A 172 -8.64 7.55 -15.44
N PHE A 173 -9.95 7.75 -15.50
CA PHE A 173 -10.77 7.43 -16.65
C PHE A 173 -11.57 8.64 -17.14
N ASP A 174 -11.77 8.71 -18.44
CA ASP A 174 -12.71 9.61 -19.12
C ASP A 174 -13.61 8.80 -20.08
N LYS A 175 -14.39 9.48 -20.89
CA LYS A 175 -15.30 8.84 -21.87
C LYS A 175 -14.60 7.96 -22.92
N ASN A 176 -13.28 8.08 -23.07
CA ASN A 176 -12.47 7.33 -24.04
C ASN A 176 -11.63 6.22 -23.36
N GLY A 177 -11.78 6.00 -22.05
CA GLY A 177 -11.02 5.02 -21.28
C GLY A 177 -9.96 5.66 -20.38
N PHE A 178 -8.75 5.10 -20.32
CA PHE A 178 -7.68 5.60 -19.45
C PHE A 178 -7.17 6.98 -19.92
N SER A 179 -7.18 7.97 -19.02
CA SER A 179 -6.88 9.37 -19.31
C SER A 179 -5.41 9.73 -19.05
N LEU A 180 -4.56 9.52 -20.03
CA LEU A 180 -3.15 9.96 -19.98
C LEU A 180 -3.02 11.49 -19.89
N SER A 181 -3.94 12.23 -20.53
CA SER A 181 -3.97 13.70 -20.47
C SER A 181 -4.20 14.22 -19.04
N SER A 182 -5.09 13.61 -18.29
CA SER A 182 -5.32 13.97 -16.89
C SER A 182 -4.09 13.74 -16.02
N LEU A 183 -3.40 12.63 -16.20
CA LEU A 183 -2.14 12.35 -15.54
C LEU A 183 -1.09 13.42 -15.86
N GLU A 184 -0.89 13.71 -17.15
CA GLU A 184 0.11 14.68 -17.63
C GLU A 184 -0.14 16.08 -17.07
N ILE A 185 -1.40 16.55 -17.12
CA ILE A 185 -1.80 17.85 -16.57
C ILE A 185 -1.52 17.90 -15.06
N SER A 186 -1.89 16.85 -14.35
CA SER A 186 -1.66 16.76 -12.90
C SER A 186 -0.18 16.77 -12.55
N MET A 187 0.64 16.03 -13.27
CA MET A 187 2.10 16.02 -13.09
C MET A 187 2.72 17.41 -13.37
N LYS A 188 2.35 18.07 -14.48
CA LYS A 188 2.84 19.41 -14.81
C LYS A 188 2.46 20.45 -13.75
N LYS A 189 1.23 20.40 -13.25
CA LYS A 189 0.75 21.28 -12.18
C LYS A 189 1.54 21.08 -10.89
N LYS A 190 1.84 19.82 -10.52
CA LYS A 190 2.59 19.51 -9.30
C LYS A 190 4.06 19.83 -9.45
N LYS A 191 4.69 19.55 -10.57
CA LYS A 191 6.06 19.98 -10.86
C LYS A 191 6.24 21.49 -10.74
N LYS A 192 5.28 22.31 -11.15
CA LYS A 192 5.32 23.76 -10.98
C LYS A 192 5.27 24.20 -9.51
N LYS A 193 4.58 23.44 -8.63
CA LYS A 193 4.43 23.76 -7.21
C LYS A 193 5.61 23.28 -6.35
N TYR A 194 6.19 22.11 -6.70
CA TYR A 194 7.18 21.44 -5.86
C TYR A 194 8.58 21.31 -6.49
N GLY A 195 8.80 21.78 -7.69
CA GLY A 195 10.09 21.77 -8.41
C GLY A 195 10.16 20.65 -9.42
#